data_0bf1a238caee64271c79ea37695346fd
#
_entry.id   0bf1a238caee64271c79ea37695346fd
#
_cell.length_a   1.000
_cell.length_b   1.000
_cell.length_c   1.000
_cell.angle_alpha   90.00
_cell.angle_beta   90.00
_cell.angle_gamma   90.00
#
_symmetry.space_group_name_H-M   'P 1'
#
loop_
_entity.id
_entity.type
_entity.pdbx_description
1 polymer ?
#
loop_
_entity_poly.entity_id
_entity_poly.type
_entity_poly.pdbx_seq_one_letter_code
_entity_poly.pdbx_strand_id
1 'polypeptide(L)'
;MNARENPFATDRTQRILTFRPEWANTSMSELTAQWEKLNRRAEILGRHDSGKSTLLTSWEQWLAENNQPVIHIFLNREHRNISDSQWQQLTESQGKIILLDGEEQLSWRQRRKFYQLSTNAHGLLITRHKSGSLPTLCNLDPNIQILHHCIKEVSPENYQELAPHLPEWWKKYQGNIREILLECYDAMK
;
A
#
# COMPACT_ATOMS: atom_id res chain seq x y z
N MET A 1 0.29 30.60 -1.34
CA MET A 1 0.98 29.72 -2.32
C MET A 1 -0.06 29.18 -3.30
N ASN A 2 0.24 29.06 -4.62
CA ASN A 2 -0.71 28.50 -5.58
C ASN A 2 -0.89 27.00 -5.25
N ALA A 3 -2.15 26.47 -5.37
CA ALA A 3 -2.45 25.06 -5.05
C ALA A 3 -1.54 24.04 -5.78
N ARG A 4 -1.06 24.39 -6.98
CA ARG A 4 -0.11 23.55 -7.75
C ARG A 4 1.33 23.61 -7.24
N GLU A 5 1.69 24.61 -6.49
CA GLU A 5 3.04 24.84 -5.94
C GLU A 5 3.20 24.24 -4.53
N ASN A 6 2.07 23.93 -3.87
CA ASN A 6 2.09 23.37 -2.52
C ASN A 6 2.74 21.96 -2.54
N PRO A 7 3.83 21.74 -1.77
CA PRO A 7 4.53 20.47 -1.75
C PRO A 7 3.66 19.30 -1.29
N PHE A 8 2.65 19.58 -0.46
CA PHE A 8 1.72 18.57 0.08
C PHE A 8 0.48 18.33 -0.77
N ALA A 9 0.42 18.85 -2.02
CA ALA A 9 -0.64 18.48 -2.95
C ALA A 9 -0.68 16.96 -3.15
N THR A 10 -1.88 16.38 -3.11
CA THR A 10 -2.09 14.91 -3.11
C THR A 10 -1.33 14.20 -4.24
N ASP A 11 -1.43 14.73 -5.47
CA ASP A 11 -0.74 14.14 -6.62
C ASP A 11 0.79 14.18 -6.49
N ARG A 12 1.32 15.18 -5.79
CA ARG A 12 2.74 15.34 -5.56
C ARG A 12 3.22 14.40 -4.46
N THR A 13 2.51 14.35 -3.35
CA THR A 13 2.85 13.43 -2.24
C THR A 13 2.78 11.97 -2.67
N GLN A 14 1.80 11.57 -3.47
CA GLN A 14 1.69 10.21 -4.01
C GLN A 14 2.86 9.83 -4.94
N ARG A 15 3.44 10.79 -5.67
CA ARG A 15 4.61 10.56 -6.53
C ARG A 15 5.92 10.48 -5.76
N ILE A 16 6.05 11.26 -4.68
CA ILE A 16 7.27 11.36 -3.89
C ILE A 16 7.35 10.19 -2.89
N LEU A 17 6.25 9.95 -2.17
CA LEU A 17 6.22 8.96 -1.09
C LEU A 17 6.03 7.55 -1.67
N THR A 18 7.15 6.90 -1.95
CA THR A 18 7.22 5.47 -2.23
C THR A 18 7.38 4.67 -0.94
N PHE A 19 7.11 3.38 -0.97
CA PHE A 19 7.38 2.53 0.20
C PHE A 19 8.88 2.40 0.43
N ARG A 20 9.29 2.68 1.65
CA ARG A 20 10.68 2.58 2.13
C ARG A 20 10.76 1.48 3.18
N PRO A 21 11.16 0.25 2.80
CA PRO A 21 11.24 -0.87 3.74
C PRO A 21 12.11 -0.57 4.97
N GLU A 22 13.18 0.20 4.79
CA GLU A 22 14.10 0.62 5.84
C GLU A 22 13.42 1.43 6.96
N TRP A 23 12.32 2.14 6.67
CA TRP A 23 11.54 2.84 7.70
C TRP A 23 10.73 1.86 8.58
N ALA A 24 10.53 0.65 8.10
CA ALA A 24 9.92 -0.46 8.83
C ALA A 24 10.96 -1.48 9.35
N ASN A 25 12.25 -1.10 9.36
CA ASN A 25 13.38 -1.96 9.77
C ASN A 25 13.43 -3.29 9.00
N THR A 26 13.17 -3.27 7.70
CA THR A 26 13.24 -4.42 6.81
C THR A 26 13.80 -4.00 5.44
N SER A 27 13.90 -4.94 4.51
CA SER A 27 14.30 -4.70 3.12
C SER A 27 13.37 -5.44 2.15
N MET A 28 13.34 -5.02 0.88
CA MET A 28 12.57 -5.75 -0.14
C MET A 28 13.07 -7.18 -0.29
N SER A 29 14.37 -7.44 -0.16
CA SER A 29 14.91 -8.78 -0.24
C SER A 29 14.47 -9.67 0.93
N GLU A 30 14.40 -9.14 2.16
CA GLU A 30 13.86 -9.86 3.31
C GLU A 30 12.38 -10.17 3.18
N LEU A 31 11.58 -9.18 2.76
CA LEU A 31 10.15 -9.36 2.51
C LEU A 31 9.91 -10.41 1.43
N THR A 32 10.70 -10.38 0.35
CA THR A 32 10.61 -11.36 -0.74
C THR A 32 10.98 -12.76 -0.28
N ALA A 33 12.10 -12.90 0.45
CA ALA A 33 12.53 -14.18 1.00
C ALA A 33 11.49 -14.76 1.98
N GLN A 34 10.84 -13.91 2.77
CA GLN A 34 9.74 -14.32 3.65
C GLN A 34 8.52 -14.78 2.84
N TRP A 35 8.15 -14.01 1.79
CA TRP A 35 7.02 -14.37 0.92
C TRP A 35 7.26 -15.71 0.21
N GLU A 36 8.48 -16.00 -0.24
CA GLU A 36 8.85 -17.29 -0.80
C GLU A 36 8.71 -18.44 0.20
N LYS A 37 9.14 -18.23 1.46
CA LYS A 37 8.94 -19.20 2.55
C LYS A 37 7.45 -19.48 2.83
N LEU A 38 6.58 -18.51 2.53
CA LEU A 38 5.13 -18.64 2.62
C LEU A 38 4.49 -19.20 1.32
N ASN A 39 5.29 -19.91 0.51
CA ASN A 39 4.87 -20.46 -0.78
C ASN A 39 4.31 -19.41 -1.72
N ARG A 40 4.83 -18.18 -1.65
CA ARG A 40 4.41 -17.01 -2.44
C ARG A 40 2.92 -16.66 -2.29
N ARG A 41 2.31 -16.97 -1.15
CA ARG A 41 0.90 -16.69 -0.85
C ARG A 41 0.79 -16.06 0.53
N ALA A 42 0.49 -14.76 0.57
CA ALA A 42 0.49 -14.04 1.84
C ALA A 42 -0.46 -12.83 1.81
N GLU A 43 -0.71 -12.28 3.01
CA GLU A 43 -1.44 -11.03 3.18
C GLU A 43 -0.56 -9.96 3.85
N ILE A 44 -0.75 -8.71 3.43
CA ILE A 44 -0.22 -7.51 4.07
C ILE A 44 -1.34 -6.95 4.95
N LEU A 45 -1.08 -6.85 6.23
CA LEU A 45 -2.02 -6.29 7.19
C LEU A 45 -1.70 -4.83 7.52
N GLY A 46 -2.72 -4.11 7.93
CA GLY A 46 -2.58 -2.76 8.46
C GLY A 46 -3.90 -2.00 8.43
N ARG A 47 -4.03 -1.02 9.31
CA ARG A 47 -5.20 -0.14 9.35
C ARG A 47 -5.35 0.69 8.06
N HIS A 48 -6.43 1.45 7.92
CA HIS A 48 -6.58 2.40 6.82
C HIS A 48 -5.38 3.35 6.77
N ASP A 49 -4.96 3.68 5.55
CA ASP A 49 -3.86 4.62 5.27
C ASP A 49 -2.52 4.26 5.93
N SER A 50 -2.27 2.96 6.22
CA SER A 50 -1.01 2.48 6.81
C SER A 50 0.10 2.23 5.79
N GLY A 51 -0.10 2.53 4.51
CA GLY A 51 0.88 2.32 3.45
C GLY A 51 0.81 0.95 2.74
N LYS A 52 -0.25 0.14 2.96
CA LYS A 52 -0.42 -1.17 2.28
C LYS A 52 -0.40 -1.05 0.75
N SER A 53 -1.18 -0.12 0.20
CA SER A 53 -1.23 0.14 -1.24
C SER A 53 0.13 0.62 -1.76
N THR A 54 0.84 1.43 -0.99
CA THR A 54 2.18 1.93 -1.34
C THR A 54 3.18 0.76 -1.40
N LEU A 55 3.14 -0.14 -0.41
CA LEU A 55 3.97 -1.36 -0.44
C LEU A 55 3.62 -2.23 -1.65
N LEU A 56 2.32 -2.43 -1.94
CA LEU A 56 1.90 -3.27 -3.05
C LEU A 56 2.34 -2.70 -4.41
N THR A 57 2.29 -1.36 -4.57
CA THR A 57 2.82 -0.68 -5.77
C THR A 57 4.34 -0.85 -5.90
N SER A 58 5.09 -0.70 -4.81
CA SER A 58 6.54 -0.94 -4.81
C SER A 58 6.87 -2.41 -5.08
N TRP A 59 6.02 -3.32 -4.61
CA TRP A 59 6.15 -4.75 -4.91
C TRP A 59 5.93 -5.06 -6.38
N GLU A 60 4.90 -4.45 -6.99
CA GLU A 60 4.64 -4.57 -8.42
C GLU A 60 5.83 -4.09 -9.26
N GLN A 61 6.39 -2.94 -8.90
CA GLN A 61 7.57 -2.40 -9.55
C GLN A 61 8.77 -3.35 -9.44
N TRP A 62 9.03 -3.87 -8.24
CA TRP A 62 10.09 -4.86 -8.00
C TRP A 62 9.87 -6.13 -8.83
N LEU A 63 8.63 -6.64 -8.94
CA LEU A 63 8.30 -7.79 -9.78
C LEU A 63 8.56 -7.51 -11.27
N ALA A 64 8.20 -6.33 -11.73
CA ALA A 64 8.45 -5.91 -13.12
C ALA A 64 9.94 -5.85 -13.44
N GLU A 65 10.76 -5.29 -12.54
CA GLU A 65 12.23 -5.26 -12.65
C GLU A 65 12.85 -6.66 -12.70
N ASN A 66 12.18 -7.65 -12.08
CA ASN A 66 12.59 -9.06 -12.08
C ASN A 66 11.87 -9.90 -13.18
N ASN A 67 11.27 -9.25 -14.18
CA ASN A 67 10.56 -9.89 -15.29
C ASN A 67 9.45 -10.87 -14.86
N GLN A 68 8.79 -10.61 -13.73
CA GLN A 68 7.68 -11.42 -13.24
C GLN A 68 6.36 -10.83 -13.76
N PRO A 69 5.55 -11.60 -14.51
CA PRO A 69 4.25 -11.11 -14.97
C PRO A 69 3.26 -10.95 -13.84
N VAL A 70 2.57 -9.82 -13.80
CA VAL A 70 1.67 -9.43 -12.71
C VAL A 70 0.25 -9.21 -13.22
N ILE A 71 -0.73 -9.61 -12.40
CA ILE A 71 -2.13 -9.17 -12.49
C ILE A 71 -2.38 -8.32 -11.26
N HIS A 72 -2.51 -7.01 -11.44
CA HIS A 72 -2.81 -6.10 -10.33
C HIS A 72 -4.29 -5.72 -10.36
N ILE A 73 -4.98 -5.94 -9.25
CA ILE A 73 -6.39 -5.59 -9.05
C ILE A 73 -6.47 -4.64 -7.86
N PHE A 74 -6.99 -3.45 -8.11
CA PHE A 74 -7.26 -2.45 -7.09
C PHE A 74 -8.75 -2.28 -6.89
N LEU A 75 -9.21 -2.46 -5.64
CA LEU A 75 -10.61 -2.28 -5.23
C LEU A 75 -10.68 -1.21 -4.13
N ASN A 76 -11.68 -0.38 -4.23
CA ASN A 76 -11.99 0.64 -3.25
C ASN A 76 -13.50 0.81 -3.08
N ARG A 77 -13.96 1.79 -2.31
CA ARG A 77 -15.39 2.03 -2.09
C ARG A 77 -16.16 2.38 -3.35
N GLU A 78 -15.50 2.97 -4.35
CA GLU A 78 -16.10 3.37 -5.64
C GLU A 78 -16.06 2.21 -6.64
N HIS A 79 -15.00 1.41 -6.61
CA HIS A 79 -14.75 0.26 -7.49
C HIS A 79 -14.64 -1.02 -6.66
N ARG A 80 -15.81 -1.58 -6.30
CA ARG A 80 -15.90 -2.78 -5.42
C ARG A 80 -15.90 -4.10 -6.16
N ASN A 81 -15.99 -4.07 -7.48
CA ASN A 81 -16.17 -5.27 -8.27
C ASN A 81 -14.97 -5.49 -9.18
N ILE A 82 -14.52 -6.73 -9.25
CA ILE A 82 -13.58 -7.16 -10.28
C ILE A 82 -14.32 -7.11 -11.61
N SER A 83 -13.74 -6.44 -12.60
CA SER A 83 -14.30 -6.32 -13.96
C SER A 83 -14.24 -7.63 -14.73
N ASP A 84 -15.04 -7.75 -15.79
CA ASP A 84 -15.05 -8.97 -16.62
C ASP A 84 -13.67 -9.24 -17.25
N SER A 85 -12.98 -8.18 -17.68
CA SER A 85 -11.60 -8.31 -18.20
C SER A 85 -10.62 -8.82 -17.14
N GLN A 86 -10.72 -8.34 -15.88
CA GLN A 86 -9.89 -8.84 -14.78
C GLN A 86 -10.26 -10.29 -14.41
N TRP A 87 -11.54 -10.67 -14.46
CA TRP A 87 -11.94 -12.07 -14.29
C TRP A 87 -11.34 -12.97 -15.37
N GLN A 88 -11.29 -12.52 -16.62
CA GLN A 88 -10.63 -13.26 -17.69
C GLN A 88 -9.12 -13.40 -17.41
N GLN A 89 -8.44 -12.32 -17.03
CA GLN A 89 -7.02 -12.37 -16.66
C GLN A 89 -6.75 -13.37 -15.52
N LEU A 90 -7.65 -13.44 -14.52
CA LEU A 90 -7.53 -14.39 -13.42
C LEU A 90 -7.69 -15.85 -13.88
N THR A 91 -8.51 -16.14 -14.89
CA THR A 91 -8.59 -17.51 -15.48
C THR A 91 -7.29 -17.91 -16.17
N GLU A 92 -6.51 -16.92 -16.64
CA GLU A 92 -5.24 -17.10 -17.33
C GLU A 92 -4.04 -16.74 -16.41
N SER A 93 -4.18 -16.99 -15.11
CA SER A 93 -3.20 -16.56 -14.10
C SER A 93 -2.00 -17.50 -13.94
N GLN A 94 -1.97 -18.61 -14.68
CA GLN A 94 -0.84 -19.54 -14.62
C GLN A 94 0.49 -18.85 -14.94
N GLY A 95 1.48 -19.02 -14.07
CA GLY A 95 2.80 -18.38 -14.19
C GLY A 95 2.83 -16.88 -13.84
N LYS A 96 1.68 -16.27 -13.50
CA LYS A 96 1.58 -14.86 -13.12
C LYS A 96 1.45 -14.72 -11.60
N ILE A 97 1.83 -13.56 -11.09
CA ILE A 97 1.64 -13.16 -9.68
C ILE A 97 0.41 -12.26 -9.62
N ILE A 98 -0.48 -12.55 -8.68
CA ILE A 98 -1.67 -11.74 -8.44
C ILE A 98 -1.42 -10.81 -7.25
N LEU A 99 -1.62 -9.52 -7.46
CA LEU A 99 -1.65 -8.48 -6.44
C LEU A 99 -3.10 -8.00 -6.31
N LEU A 100 -3.70 -8.13 -5.12
CA LEU A 100 -5.04 -7.63 -4.86
C LEU A 100 -5.00 -6.61 -3.73
N ASP A 101 -5.30 -5.36 -4.04
CA ASP A 101 -5.49 -4.30 -3.06
C ASP A 101 -6.97 -4.13 -2.75
N GLY A 102 -7.35 -4.16 -1.47
CA GLY A 102 -8.72 -3.99 -1.02
C GLY A 102 -9.58 -5.27 -1.06
N GLU A 103 -9.03 -6.41 -0.67
CA GLU A 103 -9.75 -7.70 -0.63
C GLU A 103 -11.05 -7.64 0.17
N GLU A 104 -11.13 -6.79 1.19
CA GLU A 104 -12.32 -6.57 1.99
C GLU A 104 -13.52 -5.98 1.23
N GLN A 105 -13.30 -5.41 0.04
CA GLN A 105 -14.37 -4.90 -0.83
C GLN A 105 -15.12 -6.02 -1.54
N LEU A 106 -14.50 -7.19 -1.67
CA LEU A 106 -15.11 -8.33 -2.35
C LEU A 106 -16.32 -8.88 -1.58
N SER A 107 -17.43 -9.07 -2.28
CA SER A 107 -18.54 -9.88 -1.75
C SER A 107 -18.08 -11.33 -1.51
N TRP A 108 -18.80 -12.08 -0.67
CA TRP A 108 -18.44 -13.46 -0.37
C TRP A 108 -18.37 -14.36 -1.62
N ARG A 109 -19.24 -14.13 -2.62
CA ARG A 109 -19.23 -14.87 -3.88
C ARG A 109 -18.02 -14.55 -4.74
N GLN A 110 -17.70 -13.25 -4.87
CA GLN A 110 -16.52 -12.81 -5.61
C GLN A 110 -15.23 -13.30 -4.94
N ARG A 111 -15.18 -13.23 -3.61
CA ARG A 111 -14.03 -13.71 -2.82
C ARG A 111 -13.80 -15.20 -3.04
N ARG A 112 -14.87 -16.03 -2.96
CA ARG A 112 -14.76 -17.47 -3.23
C ARG A 112 -14.25 -17.74 -4.65
N LYS A 113 -14.83 -17.08 -5.67
CA LYS A 113 -14.39 -17.20 -7.06
C LYS A 113 -12.93 -16.75 -7.24
N PHE A 114 -12.56 -15.61 -6.64
CA PHE A 114 -11.20 -15.09 -6.69
C PHE A 114 -10.19 -16.10 -6.14
N TYR A 115 -10.40 -16.62 -4.94
CA TYR A 115 -9.49 -17.60 -4.36
C TYR A 115 -9.43 -18.90 -5.16
N GLN A 116 -10.53 -19.34 -5.73
CA GLN A 116 -10.56 -20.52 -6.60
C GLN A 116 -9.70 -20.30 -7.85
N LEU A 117 -9.82 -19.17 -8.54
CA LEU A 117 -9.05 -18.87 -9.74
C LEU A 117 -7.56 -18.60 -9.40
N SER A 118 -7.29 -17.96 -8.27
CA SER A 118 -5.91 -17.64 -7.86
C SER A 118 -5.08 -18.86 -7.47
N THR A 119 -5.67 -20.06 -7.33
CA THR A 119 -4.91 -21.29 -6.98
C THR A 119 -3.84 -21.65 -8.02
N ASN A 120 -4.08 -21.34 -9.29
CA ASN A 120 -3.16 -21.65 -10.38
C ASN A 120 -2.09 -20.57 -10.59
N ALA A 121 -2.19 -19.45 -9.90
CA ALA A 121 -1.23 -18.36 -9.99
C ALA A 121 0.12 -18.76 -9.35
N HIS A 122 1.21 -18.24 -9.91
CA HIS A 122 2.57 -18.44 -9.39
C HIS A 122 2.78 -17.81 -8.01
N GLY A 123 2.00 -16.76 -7.69
CA GLY A 123 1.99 -16.12 -6.39
C GLY A 123 0.74 -15.29 -6.17
N LEU A 124 0.49 -14.99 -4.90
CA LEU A 124 -0.64 -14.17 -4.46
C LEU A 124 -0.19 -13.28 -3.28
N LEU A 125 -0.39 -11.99 -3.42
CA LEU A 125 -0.20 -11.03 -2.34
C LEU A 125 -1.43 -10.12 -2.27
N ILE A 126 -2.05 -10.04 -1.11
CA ILE A 126 -3.27 -9.26 -0.91
C ILE A 126 -3.11 -8.28 0.25
N THR A 127 -3.87 -7.19 0.22
CA THR A 127 -3.97 -6.29 1.37
C THR A 127 -5.26 -6.50 2.14
N ARG A 128 -5.18 -6.38 3.47
CA ARG A 128 -6.34 -6.52 4.37
C ARG A 128 -6.21 -5.62 5.60
N HIS A 129 -7.34 -5.33 6.24
CA HIS A 129 -7.35 -4.64 7.54
C HIS A 129 -7.28 -5.60 8.73
N LYS A 130 -7.73 -6.84 8.55
CA LYS A 130 -7.74 -7.88 9.58
C LYS A 130 -7.23 -9.17 8.99
N SER A 131 -6.54 -9.96 9.80
CA SER A 131 -6.04 -11.27 9.42
C SER A 131 -7.14 -12.17 8.84
N GLY A 132 -6.79 -12.91 7.80
CA GLY A 132 -7.65 -13.84 7.08
C GLY A 132 -7.13 -15.26 7.08
N SER A 133 -7.30 -15.93 5.94
CA SER A 133 -6.89 -17.33 5.76
C SER A 133 -5.46 -17.49 5.24
N LEU A 134 -4.87 -16.41 4.71
CA LEU A 134 -3.48 -16.46 4.24
C LEU A 134 -2.51 -16.13 5.39
N PRO A 135 -1.28 -16.64 5.33
CA PRO A 135 -0.26 -16.23 6.29
C PRO A 135 0.08 -14.74 6.11
N THR A 136 0.37 -14.07 7.21
CA THR A 136 0.74 -12.65 7.21
C THR A 136 2.20 -12.49 6.79
N LEU A 137 2.44 -11.72 5.72
CA LEU A 137 3.78 -11.32 5.31
C LEU A 137 4.34 -10.27 6.26
N CYS A 138 3.58 -9.20 6.45
CA CYS A 138 3.92 -8.13 7.37
C CYS A 138 2.66 -7.40 7.87
N ASN A 139 2.79 -6.74 9.01
CA ASN A 139 1.78 -5.85 9.54
C ASN A 139 2.33 -4.41 9.54
N LEU A 140 1.70 -3.54 8.76
CA LEU A 140 2.09 -2.14 8.65
C LEU A 140 1.39 -1.32 9.72
N ASP A 141 2.15 -0.91 10.71
CA ASP A 141 1.72 0.00 11.77
C ASP A 141 2.64 1.22 11.79
N PRO A 142 2.32 2.26 10.99
CA PRO A 142 3.14 3.46 10.92
C PRO A 142 3.23 4.15 12.28
N ASN A 143 4.39 4.69 12.57
CA ASN A 143 4.68 5.45 13.79
C ASN A 143 5.03 6.90 13.46
N ILE A 144 5.20 7.72 14.49
CA ILE A 144 5.49 9.15 14.32
C ILE A 144 6.85 9.38 13.62
N GLN A 145 7.82 8.47 13.74
CA GLN A 145 9.10 8.59 13.04
C GLN A 145 8.94 8.46 11.53
N ILE A 146 8.07 7.54 11.08
CA ILE A 146 7.71 7.43 9.66
C ILE A 146 7.07 8.73 9.17
N LEU A 147 6.18 9.34 9.96
CA LEU A 147 5.61 10.66 9.62
C LEU A 147 6.73 11.72 9.45
N HIS A 148 7.68 11.79 10.38
CA HIS A 148 8.81 12.72 10.25
C HIS A 148 9.62 12.47 8.97
N HIS A 149 9.84 11.21 8.58
CA HIS A 149 10.50 10.88 7.32
C HIS A 149 9.67 11.34 6.12
N CYS A 150 8.36 11.08 6.10
CA CYS A 150 7.47 11.53 5.03
C CYS A 150 7.52 13.05 4.84
N ILE A 151 7.42 13.84 5.92
CA ILE A 151 7.45 15.30 5.84
C ILE A 151 8.81 15.81 5.32
N LYS A 152 9.92 15.24 5.80
CA LYS A 152 11.27 15.57 5.32
C LYS A 152 11.46 15.25 3.83
N GLU A 153 10.88 14.16 3.34
CA GLU A 153 11.01 13.77 1.93
C GLU A 153 10.14 14.64 1.02
N VAL A 154 8.94 15.02 1.48
CA VAL A 154 8.01 15.86 0.72
C VAL A 154 8.44 17.31 0.69
N SER A 155 8.90 17.86 1.81
CA SER A 155 9.24 19.28 1.95
C SER A 155 10.34 19.50 2.99
N PRO A 156 11.60 19.20 2.63
CA PRO A 156 12.74 19.35 3.53
C PRO A 156 12.91 20.81 4.01
N GLU A 157 12.61 21.77 3.14
CA GLU A 157 12.71 23.20 3.43
C GLU A 157 11.73 23.69 4.51
N ASN A 158 10.51 23.10 4.54
CA ASN A 158 9.47 23.50 5.49
C ASN A 158 9.42 22.59 6.74
N TYR A 159 10.29 21.57 6.80
CA TYR A 159 10.27 20.59 7.88
C TYR A 159 10.45 21.22 9.26
N GLN A 160 11.36 22.20 9.40
CA GLN A 160 11.64 22.84 10.69
C GLN A 160 10.42 23.60 11.24
N GLU A 161 9.62 24.18 10.36
CA GLU A 161 8.38 24.88 10.72
C GLU A 161 7.27 23.90 11.12
N LEU A 162 7.14 22.79 10.39
CA LEU A 162 6.06 21.81 10.58
C LEU A 162 6.33 20.84 11.74
N ALA A 163 7.59 20.50 11.99
CA ALA A 163 7.99 19.48 12.97
C ALA A 163 7.42 19.69 14.39
N PRO A 164 7.33 20.92 14.95
CA PRO A 164 6.74 21.15 16.28
C PRO A 164 5.25 20.77 16.37
N HIS A 165 4.51 20.80 15.25
CA HIS A 165 3.08 20.51 15.20
C HIS A 165 2.77 19.01 15.02
N LEU A 166 3.73 18.22 14.55
CA LEU A 166 3.50 16.80 14.21
C LEU A 166 3.01 15.95 15.40
N PRO A 167 3.48 16.13 16.66
CA PRO A 167 2.97 15.34 17.78
C PRO A 167 1.49 15.61 18.07
N GLU A 168 1.04 16.87 17.95
CA GLU A 168 -0.36 17.25 18.13
C GLU A 168 -1.22 16.67 17.00
N TRP A 169 -0.82 16.82 15.74
CA TRP A 169 -1.53 16.29 14.58
C TRP A 169 -1.56 14.76 14.58
N TRP A 170 -0.46 14.12 15.02
CA TRP A 170 -0.43 12.67 15.20
C TRP A 170 -1.52 12.18 16.17
N LYS A 171 -1.71 12.86 17.27
CA LYS A 171 -2.77 12.56 18.24
C LYS A 171 -4.16 12.88 17.67
N LYS A 172 -4.33 14.05 17.04
CA LYS A 172 -5.60 14.52 16.44
C LYS A 172 -6.12 13.53 15.40
N TYR A 173 -5.25 13.07 14.50
CA TYR A 173 -5.59 12.16 13.40
C TYR A 173 -5.30 10.69 13.72
N GLN A 174 -5.04 10.35 14.97
CA GLN A 174 -4.82 8.97 15.43
C GLN A 174 -3.77 8.22 14.61
N GLY A 175 -2.71 8.94 14.18
CA GLY A 175 -1.61 8.41 13.38
C GLY A 175 -1.95 8.16 11.90
N ASN A 176 -3.03 8.75 11.37
CA ASN A 176 -3.31 8.73 9.93
C ASN A 176 -2.40 9.72 9.20
N ILE A 177 -1.32 9.21 8.60
CA ILE A 177 -0.33 10.05 7.89
C ILE A 177 -0.97 10.83 6.74
N ARG A 178 -1.92 10.23 6.02
CA ARG A 178 -2.58 10.92 4.90
C ARG A 178 -3.34 12.17 5.34
N GLU A 179 -4.10 12.07 6.44
CA GLU A 179 -4.81 13.22 7.01
C GLU A 179 -3.84 14.29 7.52
N ILE A 180 -2.68 13.88 8.08
CA ILE A 180 -1.66 14.82 8.53
C ILE A 180 -0.99 15.53 7.35
N LEU A 181 -0.76 14.84 6.22
CA LEU A 181 -0.26 15.48 5.00
C LEU A 181 -1.25 16.50 4.44
N LEU A 182 -2.57 16.27 4.57
CA LEU A 182 -3.59 17.25 4.21
C LEU A 182 -3.58 18.45 5.18
N GLU A 183 -3.36 18.24 6.48
CA GLU A 183 -3.17 19.34 7.44
C GLU A 183 -1.92 20.17 7.10
N CYS A 184 -0.80 19.51 6.72
CA CYS A 184 0.38 20.22 6.22
C CYS A 184 0.07 21.04 4.96
N TYR A 185 -0.74 20.49 4.05
CA TYR A 185 -1.21 21.23 2.87
C TYR A 185 -1.94 22.51 3.26
N ASP A 186 -2.85 22.44 4.24
CA ASP A 186 -3.63 23.57 4.69
C ASP A 186 -2.78 24.61 5.45
N ALA A 187 -1.80 24.16 6.24
CA ALA A 187 -0.86 25.01 6.95
C ALA A 187 0.10 25.81 6.01
N MET A 188 0.29 25.33 4.77
CA MET A 188 1.16 25.94 3.77
C MET A 188 0.41 26.80 2.73
N LYS A 189 -0.88 27.08 2.93
CA LYS A 189 -1.66 28.00 2.10
C LYS A 189 -1.32 29.46 2.40
#